data_a90bef0d904e4585ac6b58452a4f9164
#
_entry.id   a90bef0d904e4585ac6b58452a4f9164
#
_cell.length_a   1.000
_cell.length_b   1.000
_cell.length_c   1.000
_cell.angle_alpha   90.00
_cell.angle_beta   90.00
_cell.angle_gamma   90.00
#
_symmetry.space_group_name_H-M   'P 1'
#
loop_
_entity.id
_entity.type
_entity.pdbx_description
1 polymer ?
#
loop_
_entity_poly.entity_id
_entity_poly.type
_entity_poly.pdbx_seq_one_letter_code
_entity_poly.pdbx_strand_id
1 'polypeptide(L)'
;MTRGHNPLRPERFPAASIFVAVLVLAFGALSPTPACAQQTKNEIVPDTWQGDVLRPRPDMHGLDKLTFITDSDYPPFHYFDEVGALTGFNVDLAKAICEELEVQCEVKAVDWGEIYQTLDNGEADAAIASMRISAESLEKADFTSRYYATPARFVARKDSDLRDIGPETLENKKIGVTKGTGHEAYLKLFFPGAAIATFDTADDAQKALKEGAIDLVFGDGIGLTFWINGITSDGCCEFRGGPYLDPKYFGEGVGIAVKKGNRQLVEILNYALEQVHASGRYEELFLRYFPMSFF
;
A
#
# COMPACT_ATOMS: atom_id res chain seq x y z
N MET A 1 83.55 -71.97 38.16
CA MET A 1 83.75 -71.70 39.61
C MET A 1 82.68 -70.70 40.02
N THR A 2 81.68 -71.20 40.63
CA THR A 2 81.16 -70.95 41.98
C THR A 2 80.54 -69.56 42.23
N ARG A 3 79.23 -69.64 42.46
CA ARG A 3 78.45 -69.06 43.52
C ARG A 3 78.03 -67.57 43.33
N GLY A 4 76.85 -67.16 43.69
CA GLY A 4 75.94 -67.61 44.69
C GLY A 4 74.58 -66.92 44.60
N HIS A 5 73.63 -67.67 45.07
CA HIS A 5 72.23 -67.25 45.25
C HIS A 5 72.09 -66.19 46.33
N ASN A 6 71.19 -65.25 46.14
CA ASN A 6 70.56 -64.63 47.29
C ASN A 6 69.09 -64.21 46.91
N PRO A 7 68.12 -64.52 47.70
CA PRO A 7 66.71 -64.37 47.36
C PRO A 7 66.23 -62.97 47.68
N LEU A 8 65.49 -62.41 46.75
CA LEU A 8 64.86 -61.08 46.87
C LEU A 8 63.57 -61.18 47.69
N ARG A 9 63.44 -60.29 48.66
CA ARG A 9 62.20 -60.03 49.41
C ARG A 9 61.14 -59.42 48.57
N PRO A 10 59.82 -59.68 48.77
CA PRO A 10 58.76 -59.00 48.08
C PRO A 10 58.51 -57.65 48.73
N GLU A 11 58.73 -56.57 47.96
CA GLU A 11 58.28 -55.23 48.31
C GLU A 11 56.77 -55.08 48.03
N ARG A 12 56.09 -54.60 49.06
CA ARG A 12 54.69 -54.26 49.00
C ARG A 12 54.52 -52.94 48.24
N PHE A 13 53.87 -52.99 47.09
CA PHE A 13 53.40 -51.76 46.41
C PHE A 13 52.06 -51.31 47.01
N PRO A 14 51.85 -49.99 47.26
CA PRO A 14 50.59 -49.49 47.75
C PRO A 14 49.57 -49.46 46.58
N ALA A 15 48.34 -49.85 46.89
CA ALA A 15 47.22 -49.81 45.98
C ALA A 15 46.93 -48.38 45.57
N ALA A 16 47.19 -48.01 44.28
CA ALA A 16 46.76 -46.78 43.67
C ALA A 16 45.29 -46.94 43.24
N SER A 17 44.40 -46.25 43.93
CA SER A 17 42.99 -46.14 43.56
C SER A 17 42.89 -45.39 42.27
N ILE A 18 42.54 -46.08 41.18
CA ILE A 18 42.20 -45.45 39.90
C ILE A 18 40.77 -44.91 40.02
N PHE A 19 40.62 -43.60 40.20
CA PHE A 19 39.34 -42.89 39.96
C PHE A 19 39.10 -42.85 38.49
N VAL A 20 38.19 -43.69 37.99
CA VAL A 20 37.62 -43.56 36.64
C VAL A 20 36.66 -42.42 36.71
N ALA A 21 37.10 -41.25 36.23
CA ALA A 21 36.19 -40.10 35.95
C ALA A 21 35.35 -40.43 34.73
N VAL A 22 34.08 -40.80 34.94
CA VAL A 22 33.10 -40.94 33.90
C VAL A 22 32.71 -39.53 33.42
N LEU A 23 33.31 -39.10 32.32
CA LEU A 23 32.96 -37.86 31.64
C LEU A 23 31.62 -38.08 30.91
N VAL A 24 30.50 -37.71 31.54
CA VAL A 24 29.20 -37.69 30.91
C VAL A 24 29.18 -36.49 29.95
N LEU A 25 29.46 -36.75 28.67
CA LEU A 25 29.21 -35.81 27.58
C LEU A 25 27.69 -35.65 27.41
N ALA A 26 27.14 -34.61 28.04
CA ALA A 26 25.79 -34.16 27.76
C ALA A 26 25.77 -33.59 26.34
N PHE A 27 25.39 -34.42 25.36
CA PHE A 27 24.95 -33.94 24.05
C PHE A 27 23.63 -33.20 24.26
N GLY A 28 23.72 -31.89 24.49
CA GLY A 28 22.58 -31.00 24.40
C GLY A 28 22.05 -31.05 22.95
N ALA A 29 20.93 -31.74 22.75
CA ALA A 29 20.17 -31.64 21.53
C ALA A 29 19.72 -30.19 21.37
N LEU A 30 20.46 -29.39 20.59
CA LEU A 30 19.96 -28.14 20.03
C LEU A 30 18.82 -28.52 19.09
N SER A 31 17.58 -28.49 19.59
CA SER A 31 16.40 -28.50 18.75
C SER A 31 16.44 -27.22 17.92
N PRO A 32 16.41 -27.29 16.57
CA PRO A 32 16.26 -26.11 15.77
C PRO A 32 14.88 -25.52 16.14
N THR A 33 14.86 -24.37 16.80
CA THR A 33 13.65 -23.55 16.89
C THR A 33 13.22 -23.28 15.45
N PRO A 34 11.95 -23.58 15.08
CA PRO A 34 11.47 -23.15 13.78
C PRO A 34 11.64 -21.62 13.72
N ALA A 35 12.53 -21.16 12.85
CA ALA A 35 12.57 -19.75 12.50
C ALA A 35 11.18 -19.45 11.94
N CYS A 36 10.37 -18.71 12.70
CA CYS A 36 9.16 -18.09 12.18
C CYS A 36 9.65 -17.22 11.05
N ALA A 37 9.39 -17.64 9.81
CA ALA A 37 9.65 -16.83 8.65
C ALA A 37 8.80 -15.56 8.85
N GLN A 38 9.43 -14.49 9.30
CA GLN A 38 8.84 -13.17 9.21
C GLN A 38 8.62 -12.95 7.72
N GLN A 39 7.36 -13.02 7.29
CA GLN A 39 6.98 -12.53 5.98
C GLN A 39 7.46 -11.08 5.94
N THR A 40 8.46 -10.82 5.14
CA THR A 40 8.90 -9.46 4.83
C THR A 40 7.70 -8.80 4.14
N LYS A 41 7.04 -7.91 4.89
CA LYS A 41 5.92 -7.12 4.38
C LYS A 41 6.44 -6.41 3.13
N ASN A 42 5.75 -6.59 2.03
CA ASN A 42 6.18 -6.01 0.76
C ASN A 42 6.02 -4.48 0.87
N GLU A 43 7.13 -3.74 0.91
CA GLU A 43 7.12 -2.28 1.07
C GLU A 43 6.40 -1.53 -0.07
N ILE A 44 6.15 -2.22 -1.20
CA ILE A 44 5.46 -1.62 -2.35
C ILE A 44 3.96 -1.53 -2.11
N VAL A 45 3.38 -2.50 -1.38
CA VAL A 45 1.94 -2.52 -1.10
C VAL A 45 1.68 -1.73 0.18
N PRO A 46 0.91 -0.65 0.11
CA PRO A 46 0.65 0.17 1.27
C PRO A 46 -0.22 -0.57 2.28
N ASP A 47 0.17 -0.54 3.55
CA ASP A 47 -0.68 -0.97 4.65
C ASP A 47 -1.72 0.12 4.97
N THR A 48 -2.60 0.37 4.03
CA THR A 48 -3.70 1.31 4.23
C THR A 48 -4.92 0.66 4.88
N TRP A 49 -4.86 -0.66 5.05
CA TRP A 49 -5.92 -1.46 5.64
C TRP A 49 -5.84 -1.42 7.18
N GLN A 50 -6.94 -1.03 7.83
CA GLN A 50 -7.06 -0.97 9.29
C GLN A 50 -7.95 -2.07 9.87
N GLY A 51 -8.03 -3.21 9.22
CA GLY A 51 -8.85 -4.34 9.65
C GLY A 51 -8.10 -5.26 10.59
N ASP A 52 -8.14 -5.00 11.89
CA ASP A 52 -7.54 -5.89 12.92
C ASP A 52 -8.45 -7.08 13.31
N VAL A 53 -9.70 -7.10 12.85
CA VAL A 53 -10.68 -8.14 13.21
C VAL A 53 -11.43 -8.56 11.96
N LEU A 54 -11.29 -9.82 11.59
CA LEU A 54 -12.13 -10.42 10.53
C LEU A 54 -13.61 -10.31 10.95
N ARG A 55 -14.41 -9.61 10.14
CA ARG A 55 -15.83 -9.48 10.37
C ARG A 55 -16.52 -10.84 10.16
N PRO A 56 -17.56 -11.16 10.93
CA PRO A 56 -18.37 -12.34 10.61
C PRO A 56 -19.01 -12.15 9.23
N ARG A 57 -19.19 -13.26 8.50
CA ARG A 57 -19.87 -13.22 7.19
C ARG A 57 -21.24 -12.59 7.36
N PRO A 58 -21.56 -11.53 6.62
CA PRO A 58 -22.87 -10.87 6.71
C PRO A 58 -23.96 -11.75 6.09
N ASP A 59 -25.23 -11.39 6.34
CA ASP A 59 -26.34 -12.03 5.67
C ASP A 59 -26.36 -11.67 4.18
N MET A 60 -26.20 -12.70 3.34
CA MET A 60 -26.14 -12.60 1.88
C MET A 60 -27.46 -12.95 1.22
N HIS A 61 -28.55 -13.12 2.00
CA HIS A 61 -29.82 -13.65 1.47
C HIS A 61 -30.37 -12.73 0.36
N GLY A 62 -30.56 -13.32 -0.84
CA GLY A 62 -31.07 -12.59 -2.01
C GLY A 62 -30.03 -11.80 -2.81
N LEU A 63 -28.74 -11.94 -2.51
CA LEU A 63 -27.67 -11.35 -3.29
C LEU A 63 -27.05 -12.41 -4.23
N ASP A 64 -27.62 -12.58 -5.40
CA ASP A 64 -27.12 -13.52 -6.41
C ASP A 64 -26.21 -12.84 -7.45
N LYS A 65 -26.30 -11.52 -7.56
CA LYS A 65 -25.56 -10.71 -8.54
C LYS A 65 -25.20 -9.35 -7.96
N LEU A 66 -24.01 -8.85 -8.32
CA LEU A 66 -23.59 -7.46 -8.10
C LEU A 66 -23.27 -6.80 -9.43
N THR A 67 -23.87 -5.63 -9.65
CA THR A 67 -23.57 -4.75 -10.76
C THR A 67 -22.78 -3.55 -10.27
N PHE A 68 -21.48 -3.52 -10.63
CA PHE A 68 -20.62 -2.38 -10.39
C PHE A 68 -20.62 -1.42 -11.58
N ILE A 69 -20.46 -0.12 -11.29
CA ILE A 69 -20.20 0.90 -12.30
C ILE A 69 -18.89 1.62 -12.00
N THR A 70 -18.25 2.10 -13.05
CA THR A 70 -17.07 2.96 -13.03
C THR A 70 -17.11 3.88 -14.24
N ASP A 71 -16.29 4.90 -14.29
CA ASP A 71 -15.97 5.59 -15.55
C ASP A 71 -14.86 4.86 -16.31
N SER A 72 -14.31 5.41 -17.38
CA SER A 72 -13.39 4.69 -18.25
C SER A 72 -12.18 5.50 -18.74
N ASP A 73 -11.83 6.57 -18.04
CA ASP A 73 -10.77 7.50 -18.46
C ASP A 73 -9.66 7.70 -17.42
N TYR A 74 -9.53 6.77 -16.45
CA TYR A 74 -8.54 6.86 -15.37
C TYR A 74 -7.60 5.63 -15.29
N PRO A 75 -6.71 5.43 -16.28
CA PRO A 75 -5.72 4.35 -16.19
C PRO A 75 -4.70 4.60 -15.07
N PRO A 76 -4.22 3.55 -14.38
CA PRO A 76 -4.50 2.13 -14.59
C PRO A 76 -5.69 1.62 -13.74
N PHE A 77 -6.51 2.49 -13.18
CA PHE A 77 -7.61 2.10 -12.29
C PHE A 77 -8.82 1.55 -13.04
N HIS A 78 -9.28 2.26 -14.09
CA HIS A 78 -10.42 1.87 -14.93
C HIS A 78 -10.33 2.58 -16.29
N TYR A 79 -10.23 1.78 -17.34
CA TYR A 79 -10.07 2.25 -18.72
C TYR A 79 -10.45 1.17 -19.72
N PHE A 80 -10.66 1.54 -20.97
CA PHE A 80 -10.77 0.58 -22.05
C PHE A 80 -9.39 0.23 -22.58
N ASP A 81 -9.10 -1.06 -22.71
CA ASP A 81 -7.88 -1.53 -23.35
C ASP A 81 -7.91 -1.37 -24.88
N GLU A 82 -6.84 -1.78 -25.55
CA GLU A 82 -6.69 -1.67 -27.02
C GLU A 82 -7.74 -2.47 -27.80
N VAL A 83 -8.38 -3.46 -27.18
CA VAL A 83 -9.43 -4.27 -27.81
C VAL A 83 -10.84 -3.81 -27.38
N GLY A 84 -10.94 -2.74 -26.61
CA GLY A 84 -12.20 -2.15 -26.15
C GLY A 84 -12.81 -2.87 -24.95
N ALA A 85 -12.04 -3.66 -24.20
CA ALA A 85 -12.51 -4.27 -22.96
C ALA A 85 -12.27 -3.35 -21.77
N LEU A 86 -13.30 -3.18 -20.91
CA LEU A 86 -13.16 -2.43 -19.66
C LEU A 86 -12.24 -3.21 -18.70
N THR A 87 -11.16 -2.58 -18.27
CA THR A 87 -10.10 -3.18 -17.45
C THR A 87 -9.53 -2.17 -16.45
N GLY A 88 -8.63 -2.62 -15.59
CA GLY A 88 -7.92 -1.80 -14.60
C GLY A 88 -8.06 -2.35 -13.19
N PHE A 89 -7.31 -1.75 -12.27
CA PHE A 89 -7.27 -2.18 -10.87
C PHE A 89 -8.67 -2.24 -10.23
N ASN A 90 -9.50 -1.20 -10.41
CA ASN A 90 -10.84 -1.14 -9.86
C ASN A 90 -11.74 -2.25 -10.44
N VAL A 91 -11.62 -2.51 -11.74
CA VAL A 91 -12.40 -3.54 -12.44
C VAL A 91 -12.05 -4.94 -11.92
N ASP A 92 -10.75 -5.21 -11.77
CA ASP A 92 -10.29 -6.50 -11.27
C ASP A 92 -10.56 -6.66 -9.78
N LEU A 93 -10.51 -5.58 -8.99
CA LEU A 93 -10.92 -5.60 -7.58
C LEU A 93 -12.41 -5.88 -7.43
N ALA A 94 -13.28 -5.28 -8.27
CA ALA A 94 -14.71 -5.58 -8.28
C ALA A 94 -14.97 -7.08 -8.57
N LYS A 95 -14.27 -7.66 -9.54
CA LYS A 95 -14.36 -9.09 -9.85
C LYS A 95 -13.89 -9.95 -8.68
N ALA A 96 -12.78 -9.60 -8.02
CA ALA A 96 -12.28 -10.31 -6.85
C ALA A 96 -13.27 -10.25 -5.67
N ILE A 97 -13.95 -9.12 -5.47
CA ILE A 97 -15.04 -8.98 -4.49
C ILE A 97 -16.19 -9.94 -4.81
N CYS A 98 -16.62 -10.00 -6.07
CA CYS A 98 -17.69 -10.91 -6.47
C CYS A 98 -17.29 -12.39 -6.32
N GLU A 99 -16.04 -12.74 -6.64
CA GLU A 99 -15.48 -14.09 -6.45
C GLU A 99 -15.52 -14.49 -4.97
N GLU A 100 -15.11 -13.59 -4.08
CA GLU A 100 -15.11 -13.80 -2.63
C GLU A 100 -16.52 -13.98 -2.06
N LEU A 101 -17.49 -13.25 -2.61
CA LEU A 101 -18.90 -13.34 -2.22
C LEU A 101 -19.64 -14.51 -2.88
N GLU A 102 -19.03 -15.17 -3.87
CA GLU A 102 -19.63 -16.24 -4.68
C GLU A 102 -20.89 -15.77 -5.43
N VAL A 103 -20.89 -14.53 -5.94
CA VAL A 103 -22.01 -13.93 -6.70
C VAL A 103 -21.63 -13.65 -8.15
N GLN A 104 -22.63 -13.51 -9.02
CA GLN A 104 -22.39 -13.07 -10.39
C GLN A 104 -21.90 -11.61 -10.40
N CYS A 105 -20.93 -11.32 -11.27
CA CYS A 105 -20.33 -9.99 -11.39
C CYS A 105 -20.62 -9.37 -12.73
N GLU A 106 -21.08 -8.11 -12.71
CA GLU A 106 -21.15 -7.26 -13.87
C GLU A 106 -20.45 -5.94 -13.56
N VAL A 107 -19.55 -5.49 -14.44
CA VAL A 107 -18.90 -4.17 -14.32
C VAL A 107 -19.15 -3.40 -15.59
N LYS A 108 -19.74 -2.19 -15.47
CA LYS A 108 -20.12 -1.33 -16.58
C LYS A 108 -19.42 0.03 -16.51
N ALA A 109 -19.09 0.60 -17.66
CA ALA A 109 -18.68 1.99 -17.75
C ALA A 109 -19.91 2.90 -17.86
N VAL A 110 -19.88 4.01 -17.12
CA VAL A 110 -20.85 5.13 -17.23
C VAL A 110 -20.07 6.44 -17.20
N ASP A 111 -20.68 7.52 -17.61
CA ASP A 111 -20.06 8.83 -17.49
C ASP A 111 -19.89 9.22 -16.00
N TRP A 112 -18.75 9.81 -15.63
CA TRP A 112 -18.48 10.24 -14.25
C TRP A 112 -19.62 11.04 -13.63
N GLY A 113 -20.23 11.95 -14.40
CA GLY A 113 -21.33 12.79 -13.93
C GLY A 113 -22.64 12.03 -13.64
N GLU A 114 -22.79 10.80 -14.13
CA GLU A 114 -24.00 9.98 -14.00
C GLU A 114 -23.92 8.96 -12.87
N ILE A 115 -22.74 8.76 -12.27
CA ILE A 115 -22.52 7.70 -11.26
C ILE A 115 -23.55 7.77 -10.13
N TYR A 116 -23.71 8.93 -9.49
CA TYR A 116 -24.67 9.06 -8.38
C TYR A 116 -26.11 8.83 -8.79
N GLN A 117 -26.49 9.33 -9.97
CA GLN A 117 -27.84 9.16 -10.48
C GLN A 117 -28.14 7.69 -10.80
N THR A 118 -27.18 6.98 -11.39
CA THR A 118 -27.28 5.54 -11.70
C THR A 118 -27.46 4.71 -10.42
N LEU A 119 -26.72 5.03 -9.35
CA LEU A 119 -26.90 4.41 -8.02
C LEU A 119 -28.28 4.74 -7.42
N ASP A 120 -28.72 5.99 -7.49
CA ASP A 120 -30.00 6.41 -6.93
C ASP A 120 -31.19 5.78 -7.64
N ASN A 121 -31.08 5.58 -8.96
CA ASN A 121 -32.09 4.90 -9.76
C ASN A 121 -32.15 3.38 -9.52
N GLY A 122 -31.10 2.80 -8.88
CA GLY A 122 -30.97 1.36 -8.69
C GLY A 122 -30.61 0.60 -9.98
N GLU A 123 -30.00 1.28 -10.95
CA GLU A 123 -29.52 0.69 -12.20
C GLU A 123 -28.17 -0.02 -12.01
N ALA A 124 -27.48 0.28 -10.89
CA ALA A 124 -26.31 -0.40 -10.38
C ALA A 124 -26.35 -0.49 -8.84
N ASP A 125 -25.65 -1.48 -8.29
CA ASP A 125 -25.57 -1.70 -6.85
C ASP A 125 -24.48 -0.88 -6.19
N ALA A 126 -23.32 -0.75 -6.85
CA ALA A 126 -22.15 -0.07 -6.31
C ALA A 126 -21.31 0.62 -7.40
N ALA A 127 -20.57 1.65 -7.02
CA ALA A 127 -19.61 2.32 -7.90
C ALA A 127 -18.19 2.16 -7.34
N ILE A 128 -17.29 1.63 -8.18
CA ILE A 128 -15.87 1.46 -7.88
C ILE A 128 -15.03 2.30 -8.88
N ALA A 129 -15.02 3.60 -8.68
CA ALA A 129 -14.51 4.60 -9.62
C ALA A 129 -13.48 5.55 -8.96
N SER A 130 -12.67 5.04 -8.04
CA SER A 130 -11.69 5.85 -7.28
C SER A 130 -12.33 7.07 -6.59
N MET A 131 -13.56 6.93 -6.12
CA MET A 131 -14.33 8.01 -5.53
C MET A 131 -13.80 8.36 -4.15
N ARG A 132 -13.41 9.62 -3.96
CA ARG A 132 -12.89 10.11 -2.69
C ARG A 132 -13.97 10.12 -1.62
N ILE A 133 -13.64 9.59 -0.44
CA ILE A 133 -14.47 9.72 0.76
C ILE A 133 -14.27 11.14 1.31
N SER A 134 -15.29 11.98 1.24
CA SER A 134 -15.30 13.37 1.70
C SER A 134 -16.66 13.74 2.25
N ALA A 135 -16.76 14.86 2.97
CA ALA A 135 -18.05 15.34 3.46
C ALA A 135 -19.07 15.52 2.34
N GLU A 136 -18.63 16.05 1.18
CA GLU A 136 -19.51 16.26 0.02
C GLU A 136 -20.00 14.93 -0.58
N SER A 137 -19.10 13.96 -0.80
CA SER A 137 -19.50 12.66 -1.38
C SER A 137 -20.38 11.85 -0.43
N LEU A 138 -20.14 11.98 0.89
CA LEU A 138 -20.97 11.35 1.92
C LEU A 138 -22.39 11.91 2.02
N GLU A 139 -22.66 13.11 1.50
CA GLU A 139 -24.04 13.61 1.35
C GLU A 139 -24.81 12.86 0.28
N LYS A 140 -24.12 12.40 -0.77
CA LYS A 140 -24.70 11.79 -1.99
C LYS A 140 -24.78 10.26 -1.93
N ALA A 141 -23.83 9.60 -1.29
CA ALA A 141 -23.73 8.15 -1.23
C ALA A 141 -23.21 7.67 0.12
N ASP A 142 -23.39 6.38 0.43
CA ASP A 142 -22.64 5.73 1.51
C ASP A 142 -21.43 5.02 0.90
N PHE A 143 -20.37 4.86 1.70
CA PHE A 143 -19.09 4.30 1.23
C PHE A 143 -18.66 3.13 2.09
N THR A 144 -17.93 2.20 1.48
CA THR A 144 -17.15 1.22 2.20
C THR A 144 -16.00 1.87 2.98
N SER A 145 -15.30 1.09 3.79
CA SER A 145 -13.93 1.42 4.19
C SER A 145 -13.09 1.70 2.93
N ARG A 146 -12.08 2.55 3.08
CA ARG A 146 -11.19 2.84 1.95
C ARG A 146 -10.50 1.57 1.45
N TYR A 147 -10.40 1.40 0.15
CA TYR A 147 -9.62 0.30 -0.44
C TYR A 147 -8.25 0.74 -0.92
N TYR A 148 -8.01 2.04 -1.11
CA TYR A 148 -6.67 2.62 -1.15
C TYR A 148 -6.69 4.09 -0.70
N ALA A 149 -5.49 4.65 -0.44
CA ALA A 149 -5.28 6.07 -0.24
C ALA A 149 -4.02 6.48 -1.00
N THR A 150 -4.01 7.70 -1.50
CA THR A 150 -2.84 8.24 -2.19
C THR A 150 -2.09 9.16 -1.24
N PRO A 151 -0.80 8.91 -0.98
CA PRO A 151 0.01 9.86 -0.22
C PRO A 151 0.32 11.08 -1.07
N ALA A 152 0.52 12.22 -0.43
CA ALA A 152 1.23 13.31 -1.09
C ALA A 152 2.74 13.06 -1.02
N ARG A 153 3.48 13.43 -2.08
CA ARG A 153 4.92 13.24 -2.20
C ARG A 153 5.59 14.49 -2.75
N PHE A 154 6.83 14.69 -2.33
CA PHE A 154 7.74 15.61 -3.02
C PHE A 154 8.52 14.88 -4.10
N VAL A 155 8.75 15.57 -5.20
CA VAL A 155 9.66 15.16 -6.27
C VAL A 155 10.64 16.28 -6.54
N ALA A 156 11.93 15.94 -6.65
CA ALA A 156 12.99 16.85 -7.08
C ALA A 156 13.76 16.25 -8.26
N ARG A 157 14.54 17.07 -8.95
CA ARG A 157 15.48 16.53 -9.95
C ARG A 157 16.55 15.68 -9.28
N LYS A 158 17.04 14.66 -9.98
CA LYS A 158 18.07 13.73 -9.49
C LYS A 158 19.41 14.43 -9.19
N ASP A 159 19.70 15.52 -9.91
CA ASP A 159 20.89 16.34 -9.74
C ASP A 159 20.76 17.38 -8.59
N SER A 160 19.61 17.44 -7.93
CA SER A 160 19.37 18.31 -6.77
C SER A 160 20.11 17.82 -5.53
N ASP A 161 20.67 18.76 -4.76
CA ASP A 161 21.31 18.49 -3.46
C ASP A 161 20.31 18.29 -2.32
N LEU A 162 19.01 18.53 -2.56
CA LEU A 162 17.94 18.35 -1.58
C LEU A 162 17.75 16.86 -1.27
N ARG A 163 18.23 16.42 -0.10
CA ARG A 163 18.07 15.03 0.37
C ARG A 163 17.01 14.92 1.45
N ASP A 164 17.02 15.84 2.38
CA ASP A 164 16.09 15.90 3.49
C ASP A 164 14.96 16.88 3.20
N ILE A 165 13.74 16.49 3.55
CA ILE A 165 12.54 17.29 3.38
C ILE A 165 11.99 17.65 4.75
N GLY A 166 12.17 18.93 5.10
CA GLY A 166 11.67 19.49 6.34
C GLY A 166 11.44 21.00 6.20
N PRO A 167 10.70 21.64 7.13
CA PRO A 167 10.42 23.07 7.06
C PRO A 167 11.67 23.94 6.95
N GLU A 168 12.73 23.56 7.66
CA GLU A 168 14.01 24.30 7.67
C GLU A 168 14.81 24.09 6.38
N THR A 169 14.84 22.86 5.84
CA THR A 169 15.60 22.53 4.62
C THR A 169 14.92 23.07 3.37
N LEU A 170 13.61 23.34 3.42
CA LEU A 170 12.85 23.91 2.32
C LEU A 170 12.66 25.43 2.44
N GLU A 171 13.29 26.08 3.40
CA GLU A 171 13.27 27.54 3.50
C GLU A 171 13.80 28.18 2.21
N ASN A 172 13.01 29.12 1.63
CA ASN A 172 13.29 29.81 0.36
C ASN A 172 13.36 28.89 -0.89
N LYS A 173 13.06 27.58 -0.78
CA LYS A 173 12.98 26.70 -1.94
C LYS A 173 11.66 26.92 -2.68
N LYS A 174 11.71 26.90 -4.01
CA LYS A 174 10.52 27.03 -4.85
C LYS A 174 9.84 25.67 -4.99
N ILE A 175 8.62 25.56 -4.45
CA ILE A 175 7.82 24.34 -4.52
C ILE A 175 6.61 24.56 -5.42
N GLY A 176 6.54 23.81 -6.50
CA GLY A 176 5.38 23.79 -7.41
C GLY A 176 4.26 22.92 -6.84
N VAL A 177 3.03 23.41 -6.95
CA VAL A 177 1.82 22.73 -6.51
C VAL A 177 0.63 23.16 -7.38
N THR A 178 -0.36 22.27 -7.55
CA THR A 178 -1.59 22.61 -8.25
C THR A 178 -2.45 23.53 -7.38
N LYS A 179 -2.88 24.65 -7.95
CA LYS A 179 -3.67 25.70 -7.30
C LYS A 179 -5.01 25.17 -6.80
N GLY A 180 -5.44 25.62 -5.62
CA GLY A 180 -6.73 25.30 -5.02
C GLY A 180 -6.86 23.90 -4.45
N THR A 181 -5.75 23.14 -4.38
CA THR A 181 -5.74 21.78 -3.87
C THR A 181 -5.43 21.70 -2.37
N GLY A 182 -5.74 20.56 -1.75
CA GLY A 182 -5.30 20.26 -0.39
C GLY A 182 -3.78 20.25 -0.26
N HIS A 183 -3.05 19.91 -1.33
CA HIS A 183 -1.58 19.96 -1.37
C HIS A 183 -1.07 21.40 -1.17
N GLU A 184 -1.69 22.38 -1.82
CA GLU A 184 -1.35 23.80 -1.62
C GLU A 184 -1.63 24.25 -0.19
N ALA A 185 -2.78 23.87 0.37
CA ALA A 185 -3.16 24.20 1.73
C ALA A 185 -2.20 23.57 2.77
N TYR A 186 -1.78 22.33 2.52
CA TYR A 186 -0.80 21.62 3.36
C TYR A 186 0.55 22.34 3.34
N LEU A 187 1.09 22.69 2.17
CA LEU A 187 2.36 23.41 2.05
C LEU A 187 2.34 24.75 2.80
N LYS A 188 1.27 25.53 2.64
CA LYS A 188 1.13 26.83 3.31
C LYS A 188 1.18 26.72 4.83
N LEU A 189 0.66 25.62 5.40
CA LEU A 189 0.64 25.43 6.84
C LEU A 189 1.93 24.84 7.38
N PHE A 190 2.45 23.80 6.74
CA PHE A 190 3.56 23.01 7.28
C PHE A 190 4.94 23.45 6.75
N PHE A 191 4.99 24.22 5.66
CA PHE A 191 6.22 24.71 5.04
C PHE A 191 6.15 26.23 4.79
N PRO A 192 5.86 27.04 5.81
CA PRO A 192 5.60 28.47 5.65
C PRO A 192 6.82 29.27 5.14
N GLY A 193 8.05 28.75 5.31
CA GLY A 193 9.28 29.36 4.80
C GLY A 193 9.57 29.05 3.32
N ALA A 194 8.81 28.15 2.70
CA ALA A 194 9.00 27.79 1.29
C ALA A 194 8.38 28.83 0.36
N ALA A 195 8.98 29.02 -0.82
CA ALA A 195 8.42 29.85 -1.89
C ALA A 195 7.44 28.99 -2.73
N ILE A 196 6.14 29.05 -2.40
CA ILE A 196 5.11 28.25 -3.06
C ILE A 196 4.76 28.86 -4.41
N ALA A 197 5.00 28.09 -5.50
CA ALA A 197 4.62 28.42 -6.87
C ALA A 197 3.39 27.60 -7.25
N THR A 198 2.26 28.28 -7.50
CA THR A 198 1.01 27.61 -7.89
C THR A 198 0.88 27.52 -9.42
N PHE A 199 0.41 26.36 -9.90
CA PHE A 199 0.17 26.06 -11.31
C PHE A 199 -1.30 25.66 -11.51
N ASP A 200 -1.84 25.88 -12.70
CA ASP A 200 -3.22 25.49 -13.00
C ASP A 200 -3.35 23.97 -13.13
N THR A 201 -2.30 23.30 -13.65
CA THR A 201 -2.27 21.83 -13.79
C THR A 201 -1.04 21.21 -13.13
N ALA A 202 -1.12 19.91 -12.82
CA ALA A 202 0.01 19.13 -12.35
C ALA A 202 1.13 19.04 -13.41
N ASP A 203 0.75 18.90 -14.68
CA ASP A 203 1.69 18.81 -15.80
C ASP A 203 2.52 20.09 -15.96
N ASP A 204 1.96 21.27 -15.75
CA ASP A 204 2.69 22.53 -15.78
C ASP A 204 3.71 22.60 -14.66
N ALA A 205 3.36 22.15 -13.45
CA ALA A 205 4.28 22.07 -12.31
C ALA A 205 5.43 21.07 -12.58
N GLN A 206 5.11 19.90 -13.12
CA GLN A 206 6.08 18.86 -13.48
C GLN A 206 7.03 19.35 -14.58
N LYS A 207 6.53 20.05 -15.58
CA LYS A 207 7.34 20.67 -16.62
C LYS A 207 8.28 21.72 -16.05
N ALA A 208 7.78 22.60 -15.18
CA ALA A 208 8.60 23.62 -14.52
C ALA A 208 9.72 23.02 -13.67
N LEU A 209 9.48 21.86 -13.00
CA LEU A 209 10.51 21.12 -12.27
C LEU A 209 11.56 20.56 -13.23
N LYS A 210 11.15 19.91 -14.31
CA LYS A 210 12.05 19.34 -15.32
C LYS A 210 12.97 20.40 -15.91
N GLU A 211 12.42 21.58 -16.20
CA GLU A 211 13.15 22.74 -16.76
C GLU A 211 14.02 23.47 -15.72
N GLY A 212 13.92 23.13 -14.44
CA GLY A 212 14.69 23.76 -13.35
C GLY A 212 14.17 25.13 -12.94
N ALA A 213 12.95 25.51 -13.32
CA ALA A 213 12.32 26.76 -12.92
C ALA A 213 11.89 26.77 -11.44
N ILE A 214 11.68 25.56 -10.87
CA ILE A 214 11.37 25.29 -9.46
C ILE A 214 12.26 24.19 -8.92
N ASP A 215 12.37 24.07 -7.59
CA ASP A 215 13.24 23.10 -6.91
C ASP A 215 12.55 21.75 -6.68
N LEU A 216 11.25 21.79 -6.35
CA LEU A 216 10.43 20.62 -6.08
C LEU A 216 9.02 20.77 -6.65
N VAL A 217 8.36 19.64 -6.86
CA VAL A 217 6.90 19.54 -6.99
C VAL A 217 6.36 18.78 -5.78
N PHE A 218 5.23 19.22 -5.25
CA PHE A 218 4.47 18.51 -4.24
C PHE A 218 3.07 18.21 -4.77
N GLY A 219 2.68 16.94 -4.73
CA GLY A 219 1.41 16.52 -5.31
C GLY A 219 1.05 15.06 -4.99
N ASP A 220 0.03 14.56 -5.67
CA ASP A 220 -0.45 13.19 -5.55
C ASP A 220 0.63 12.18 -5.92
N GLY A 221 0.91 11.24 -5.01
CA GLY A 221 2.01 10.28 -5.15
C GLY A 221 1.81 9.32 -6.32
N ILE A 222 0.58 8.93 -6.65
CA ILE A 222 0.29 8.05 -7.79
C ILE A 222 0.56 8.80 -9.10
N GLY A 223 -0.02 9.99 -9.26
CA GLY A 223 0.22 10.80 -10.45
C GLY A 223 1.70 11.11 -10.65
N LEU A 224 2.41 11.46 -9.59
CA LEU A 224 3.86 11.68 -9.63
C LEU A 224 4.64 10.40 -9.96
N THR A 225 4.22 9.22 -9.46
CA THR A 225 4.86 7.93 -9.80
C THR A 225 4.78 7.66 -11.30
N PHE A 226 3.62 7.84 -11.91
CA PHE A 226 3.47 7.65 -13.36
C PHE A 226 4.28 8.66 -14.14
N TRP A 227 4.33 9.91 -13.70
CA TRP A 227 5.14 10.90 -14.35
C TRP A 227 6.64 10.60 -14.30
N ILE A 228 7.22 10.34 -13.12
CA ILE A 228 8.68 10.12 -12.98
C ILE A 228 9.16 8.86 -13.72
N ASN A 229 8.28 7.88 -13.93
CA ASN A 229 8.57 6.66 -14.66
C ASN A 229 8.08 6.71 -16.14
N GLY A 230 7.35 7.76 -16.50
CA GLY A 230 6.87 7.99 -17.85
C GLY A 230 7.89 8.69 -18.75
N ILE A 231 7.62 8.67 -20.05
CA ILE A 231 8.48 9.29 -21.07
C ILE A 231 8.59 10.81 -20.94
N THR A 232 7.56 11.47 -20.39
CA THR A 232 7.51 12.93 -20.28
C THR A 232 8.51 13.48 -19.27
N SER A 233 8.83 12.73 -18.21
CA SER A 233 9.86 13.11 -17.24
C SER A 233 11.28 13.01 -17.82
N ASP A 234 11.48 12.14 -18.82
CA ASP A 234 12.80 11.83 -19.38
C ASP A 234 13.82 11.37 -18.30
N GLY A 235 13.29 10.68 -17.27
CA GLY A 235 14.09 10.18 -16.16
C GLY A 235 14.76 11.25 -15.30
N CYS A 236 14.32 12.51 -15.37
CA CYS A 236 14.95 13.66 -14.69
C CYS A 236 14.93 13.57 -13.17
N CYS A 237 13.94 12.93 -12.63
CA CYS A 237 13.42 13.28 -11.32
C CYS A 237 13.18 12.03 -10.47
N GLU A 238 13.09 12.21 -9.14
CA GLU A 238 12.85 11.15 -8.18
C GLU A 238 12.14 11.68 -6.93
N PHE A 239 11.53 10.80 -6.17
CA PHE A 239 10.89 11.14 -4.90
C PHE A 239 11.90 11.64 -3.85
N ARG A 240 11.44 12.56 -3.01
CA ARG A 240 12.13 13.06 -1.84
C ARG A 240 11.19 13.11 -0.64
N GLY A 241 11.63 12.55 0.48
CA GLY A 241 10.82 12.51 1.71
C GLY A 241 9.45 11.87 1.56
N GLY A 242 8.66 11.93 2.63
CA GLY A 242 7.32 11.34 2.70
C GLY A 242 7.33 9.82 2.87
N PRO A 243 6.18 9.15 2.71
CA PRO A 243 4.87 9.67 2.25
C PRO A 243 4.17 10.57 3.28
N TYR A 244 3.35 11.51 2.81
CA TYR A 244 2.53 12.37 3.66
C TYR A 244 1.07 11.94 3.56
N LEU A 245 0.52 11.48 4.67
CA LEU A 245 -0.84 10.96 4.79
C LEU A 245 -1.60 11.79 5.84
N ASP A 246 -2.22 12.87 5.41
CA ASP A 246 -3.06 13.69 6.28
C ASP A 246 -4.48 13.74 5.71
N PRO A 247 -5.46 13.06 6.35
CA PRO A 247 -6.84 13.00 5.86
C PRO A 247 -7.49 14.37 5.68
N LYS A 248 -7.12 15.35 6.48
CA LYS A 248 -7.65 16.72 6.41
C LYS A 248 -7.33 17.38 5.06
N TYR A 249 -6.17 17.07 4.46
CA TYR A 249 -5.70 17.71 3.23
C TYR A 249 -5.82 16.80 2.01
N PHE A 250 -5.58 15.50 2.19
CA PHE A 250 -5.51 14.53 1.09
C PHE A 250 -6.72 13.61 1.03
N GLY A 251 -7.64 13.72 2.01
CA GLY A 251 -8.86 12.92 2.13
C GLY A 251 -8.64 11.61 2.88
N GLU A 252 -9.75 10.97 3.24
CA GLU A 252 -9.76 9.68 3.96
C GLU A 252 -9.33 8.50 3.08
N GLY A 253 -9.10 8.73 1.81
CA GLY A 253 -8.87 7.72 0.78
C GLY A 253 -10.07 7.58 -0.14
N VAL A 254 -10.08 6.50 -0.93
CA VAL A 254 -11.17 6.19 -1.86
C VAL A 254 -11.91 4.94 -1.41
N GLY A 255 -13.22 4.95 -1.57
CA GLY A 255 -14.12 3.87 -1.19
C GLY A 255 -15.03 3.45 -2.34
N ILE A 256 -15.66 2.30 -2.19
CA ILE A 256 -16.74 1.87 -3.07
C ILE A 256 -18.01 2.58 -2.61
N ALA A 257 -18.64 3.33 -3.52
CA ALA A 257 -19.88 4.03 -3.23
C ALA A 257 -21.10 3.13 -3.48
N VAL A 258 -22.09 3.25 -2.62
CA VAL A 258 -23.41 2.62 -2.79
C VAL A 258 -24.49 3.65 -2.63
N LYS A 259 -25.70 3.33 -3.09
CA LYS A 259 -26.88 4.19 -2.87
C LYS A 259 -27.00 4.58 -1.40
N LYS A 260 -27.27 5.86 -1.16
CA LYS A 260 -27.46 6.42 0.20
C LYS A 260 -28.48 5.63 1.00
N GLY A 261 -28.12 5.21 2.21
CA GLY A 261 -28.96 4.41 3.10
C GLY A 261 -28.77 2.88 2.95
N ASN A 262 -28.06 2.39 1.94
CA ASN A 262 -27.84 0.95 1.74
C ASN A 262 -26.67 0.42 2.60
N ARG A 263 -26.82 0.50 3.91
CA ARG A 263 -25.81 0.05 4.88
C ARG A 263 -25.51 -1.43 4.81
N GLN A 264 -26.54 -2.26 4.48
CA GLN A 264 -26.34 -3.70 4.36
C GLN A 264 -25.31 -4.01 3.27
N LEU A 265 -25.41 -3.37 2.10
CA LEU A 265 -24.44 -3.58 1.03
C LEU A 265 -23.05 -3.05 1.40
N VAL A 266 -22.96 -1.93 2.14
CA VAL A 266 -21.68 -1.45 2.69
C VAL A 266 -21.02 -2.51 3.58
N GLU A 267 -21.78 -3.16 4.47
CA GLU A 267 -21.26 -4.24 5.35
C GLU A 267 -20.78 -5.46 4.54
N ILE A 268 -21.56 -5.86 3.51
CA ILE A 268 -21.20 -6.97 2.62
C ILE A 268 -19.91 -6.67 1.85
N LEU A 269 -19.82 -5.47 1.26
CA LEU A 269 -18.64 -5.08 0.49
C LEU A 269 -17.40 -4.89 1.38
N ASN A 270 -17.57 -4.38 2.61
CA ASN A 270 -16.48 -4.30 3.57
C ASN A 270 -15.97 -5.70 3.97
N TYR A 271 -16.89 -6.64 4.23
CA TYR A 271 -16.51 -8.03 4.48
C TYR A 271 -15.70 -8.60 3.32
N ALA A 272 -16.19 -8.44 2.07
CA ALA A 272 -15.48 -8.94 0.90
C ALA A 272 -14.10 -8.31 0.71
N LEU A 273 -13.98 -7.00 0.91
CA LEU A 273 -12.69 -6.31 0.87
C LEU A 273 -11.71 -6.89 1.91
N GLU A 274 -12.18 -7.18 3.13
CA GLU A 274 -11.35 -7.82 4.17
C GLU A 274 -10.87 -9.21 3.74
N GLN A 275 -11.75 -10.02 3.13
CA GLN A 275 -11.36 -11.35 2.65
C GLN A 275 -10.37 -11.28 1.49
N VAL A 276 -10.58 -10.37 0.52
CA VAL A 276 -9.65 -10.11 -0.60
C VAL A 276 -8.28 -9.68 -0.10
N HIS A 277 -8.20 -8.90 1.00
CA HIS A 277 -6.95 -8.57 1.66
C HIS A 277 -6.35 -9.78 2.39
N ALA A 278 -7.14 -10.48 3.20
CA ALA A 278 -6.68 -11.61 4.01
C ALA A 278 -6.15 -12.78 3.14
N SER A 279 -6.72 -12.98 1.95
CA SER A 279 -6.28 -13.99 1.00
C SER A 279 -5.00 -13.62 0.23
N GLY A 280 -4.51 -12.36 0.34
CA GLY A 280 -3.39 -11.85 -0.44
C GLY A 280 -3.77 -11.45 -1.89
N ARG A 281 -5.04 -11.60 -2.27
CA ARG A 281 -5.52 -11.27 -3.62
C ARG A 281 -5.41 -9.77 -3.91
N TYR A 282 -5.66 -8.93 -2.90
CA TYR A 282 -5.47 -7.47 -3.04
C TYR A 282 -4.02 -7.13 -3.38
N GLU A 283 -3.06 -7.72 -2.68
CA GLU A 283 -1.63 -7.49 -2.92
C GLU A 283 -1.23 -7.92 -4.35
N GLU A 284 -1.71 -9.09 -4.80
CA GLU A 284 -1.48 -9.55 -6.17
C GLU A 284 -2.00 -8.55 -7.20
N LEU A 285 -3.25 -8.08 -7.04
CA LEU A 285 -3.85 -7.09 -7.92
C LEU A 285 -3.11 -5.76 -7.88
N PHE A 286 -2.77 -5.29 -6.66
CA PHE A 286 -2.04 -4.05 -6.50
C PHE A 286 -0.70 -4.08 -7.23
N LEU A 287 0.11 -5.11 -7.04
CA LEU A 287 1.41 -5.27 -7.70
C LEU A 287 1.31 -5.43 -9.22
N ARG A 288 0.20 -5.96 -9.74
CA ARG A 288 -0.04 -6.08 -11.18
C ARG A 288 -0.17 -4.70 -11.84
N TYR A 289 -0.85 -3.77 -11.21
CA TYR A 289 -1.11 -2.43 -11.74
C TYR A 289 -0.11 -1.39 -11.26
N PHE A 290 0.49 -1.59 -10.09
CA PHE A 290 1.41 -0.68 -9.42
C PHE A 290 2.71 -1.41 -9.03
N PRO A 291 3.55 -1.79 -10.01
CA PRO A 291 4.78 -2.54 -9.73
C PRO A 291 5.86 -1.67 -9.06
N MET A 292 5.55 -0.42 -8.74
CA MET A 292 6.46 0.56 -8.15
C MET A 292 5.81 1.20 -6.92
N SER A 293 6.62 1.43 -5.87
CA SER A 293 6.16 2.10 -4.67
C SER A 293 5.96 3.60 -4.90
N PHE A 294 4.81 4.12 -4.47
CA PHE A 294 4.53 5.56 -4.33
C PHE A 294 4.38 5.98 -2.86
N PHE A 295 4.67 5.06 -1.95
CA PHE A 295 4.75 5.27 -0.51
C PHE A 295 6.19 5.51 -0.03
#